data_40ba840c4ac4600c1228ed1614b35e08
#
_entry.id   40ba840c4ac4600c1228ed1614b35e08
#
_cell.length_a   1.000
_cell.length_b   1.000
_cell.length_c   1.000
_cell.angle_alpha   90.00
_cell.angle_beta   90.00
_cell.angle_gamma   90.00
#
_symmetry.space_group_name_H-M   'P 1'
#
loop_
_entity.id
_entity.type
_entity.pdbx_description
1 polymer ?
#
loop_
_entity_poly.entity_id
_entity_poly.type
_entity_poly.pdbx_seq_one_letter_code
_entity_poly.pdbx_strand_id
1 'polypeptide(L)'
;MDIKVKRVKIFVTVPCENTQEVRKAVCSAWAGIIGEYSYCSTCVKSLGTFIPNNNANPYIWEKNKMEFIEEDKLEFICDIDNVKFVLSELRKVHPYEEPAIDIVPLIDEKDLP
;
A
#
# COMPACT_ATOMS: atom_id res chain seq x y z
N MET A 1 -6.58 -16.71 23.72
CA MET A 1 -7.52 -16.51 22.61
C MET A 1 -6.77 -16.75 21.30
N ASP A 2 -7.24 -17.72 20.52
CA ASP A 2 -6.65 -18.03 19.23
C ASP A 2 -7.40 -17.25 18.15
N ILE A 3 -6.72 -16.31 17.52
CA ILE A 3 -7.31 -15.49 16.48
C ILE A 3 -6.61 -15.79 15.15
N LYS A 4 -7.39 -16.27 14.19
CA LYS A 4 -6.89 -16.47 12.85
C LYS A 4 -6.96 -15.16 12.07
N VAL A 5 -5.86 -14.79 11.42
CA VAL A 5 -5.84 -13.61 10.56
C VAL A 5 -6.63 -13.92 9.29
N LYS A 6 -7.69 -13.17 9.06
CA LYS A 6 -8.54 -13.28 7.86
C LYS A 6 -8.34 -12.12 6.91
N ARG A 7 -8.01 -10.94 7.45
CA ARG A 7 -7.82 -9.71 6.69
C ARG A 7 -6.62 -8.95 7.21
N VAL A 8 -6.06 -8.15 6.34
CA VAL A 8 -4.94 -7.26 6.67
C VAL A 8 -5.28 -5.86 6.21
N LYS A 9 -4.61 -4.87 6.79
CA LYS A 9 -4.57 -3.52 6.26
C LYS A 9 -3.23 -3.33 5.58
N ILE A 10 -3.27 -2.83 4.35
CA ILE A 10 -2.06 -2.55 3.58
C ILE A 10 -1.90 -1.04 3.49
N PHE A 11 -0.70 -0.58 3.79
CA PHE A 11 -0.31 0.82 3.66
C PHE A 11 0.75 0.91 2.57
N VAL A 12 0.64 1.91 1.73
CA VAL A 12 1.67 2.19 0.72
C VAL A 12 1.77 3.69 0.52
N THR A 13 2.98 4.21 0.44
CA THR A 13 3.18 5.60 0.04
C THR A 13 3.39 5.66 -1.47
N VAL A 14 2.81 6.66 -2.10
CA VAL A 14 2.80 6.77 -3.56
C VAL A 14 2.85 8.24 -3.96
N PRO A 15 3.58 8.59 -5.04
CA PRO A 15 3.52 9.98 -5.55
C PRO A 15 2.08 10.38 -5.80
N CYS A 16 1.73 11.62 -5.44
CA CYS A 16 0.34 12.08 -5.48
C CYS A 16 -0.31 11.91 -6.86
N GLU A 17 0.46 12.07 -7.93
CA GLU A 17 -0.06 11.90 -9.30
C GLU A 17 -0.35 10.44 -9.67
N ASN A 18 0.14 9.48 -8.89
CA ASN A 18 -0.06 8.05 -9.17
C ASN A 18 -1.08 7.39 -8.24
N THR A 19 -1.64 8.13 -7.28
CA THR A 19 -2.53 7.57 -6.26
C THR A 19 -3.77 6.92 -6.87
N GLN A 20 -4.41 7.56 -7.83
CA GLN A 20 -5.62 7.01 -8.44
C GLN A 20 -5.33 5.73 -9.21
N GLU A 21 -4.21 5.67 -9.92
CA GLU A 21 -3.80 4.49 -10.66
C GLU A 21 -3.54 3.31 -9.72
N VAL A 22 -2.84 3.56 -8.61
CA VAL A 22 -2.57 2.52 -7.61
C VAL A 22 -3.85 2.05 -6.95
N ARG A 23 -4.73 2.99 -6.55
CA ARG A 23 -6.04 2.64 -5.96
C ARG A 23 -6.84 1.75 -6.91
N LYS A 24 -6.92 2.13 -8.18
CA LYS A 24 -7.64 1.34 -9.18
C LYS A 24 -7.05 -0.06 -9.33
N ALA A 25 -5.73 -0.16 -9.37
CA ALA A 25 -5.07 -1.46 -9.52
C ALA A 25 -5.37 -2.40 -8.36
N VAL A 26 -5.24 -1.92 -7.11
CA VAL A 26 -5.46 -2.77 -5.94
C VAL A 26 -6.93 -3.09 -5.73
N CYS A 27 -7.82 -2.14 -5.97
CA CYS A 27 -9.25 -2.37 -5.76
C CYS A 27 -9.86 -3.22 -6.87
N SER A 28 -9.32 -3.16 -8.09
CA SER A 28 -9.71 -4.09 -9.17
C SER A 28 -9.21 -5.51 -8.90
N ALA A 29 -8.23 -5.66 -8.02
CA ALA A 29 -7.66 -6.96 -7.62
C ALA A 29 -8.26 -7.47 -6.32
N TRP A 30 -9.46 -7.00 -5.95
CA TRP A 30 -10.25 -7.44 -4.79
C TRP A 30 -9.84 -6.84 -3.44
N ALA A 31 -9.01 -5.80 -3.40
CA ALA A 31 -8.80 -5.04 -2.18
C ALA A 31 -9.94 -4.04 -1.96
N GLY A 32 -10.08 -3.55 -0.74
CA GLY A 32 -11.00 -2.46 -0.42
C GLY A 32 -12.47 -2.84 -0.46
N ILE A 33 -12.81 -4.06 -0.08
CA ILE A 33 -14.20 -4.50 0.00
C ILE A 33 -14.63 -4.56 1.46
N ILE A 34 -15.71 -3.83 1.79
CA ILE A 34 -16.32 -3.84 3.12
C ILE A 34 -17.83 -4.03 2.92
N GLY A 35 -18.33 -5.24 3.20
CA GLY A 35 -19.74 -5.57 2.96
C GLY A 35 -20.11 -5.37 1.49
N GLU A 36 -21.10 -4.55 1.23
CA GLU A 36 -21.56 -4.25 -0.12
C GLU A 36 -20.87 -3.02 -0.75
N TYR A 37 -19.76 -2.55 -0.14
CA TYR A 37 -19.01 -1.42 -0.65
C TYR A 37 -17.67 -1.88 -1.20
N SER A 38 -17.33 -1.37 -2.39
CA SER A 38 -16.05 -1.62 -3.04
C SER A 38 -15.23 -0.33 -3.10
N TYR A 39 -13.96 -0.46 -3.46
CA TYR A 39 -13.04 0.68 -3.54
C TYR A 39 -12.89 1.44 -2.22
N CYS A 40 -13.10 0.75 -1.10
CA CYS A 40 -12.92 1.36 0.22
C CYS A 40 -11.45 1.57 0.50
N SER A 41 -11.06 2.83 0.59
CA SER A 41 -9.68 3.20 0.86
C SER A 41 -9.65 4.60 1.44
N THR A 42 -8.59 4.92 2.15
CA THR A 42 -8.34 6.28 2.60
C THR A 42 -6.92 6.66 2.21
N CYS A 43 -6.68 7.94 2.04
CA CYS A 43 -5.33 8.42 1.85
C CYS A 43 -5.13 9.72 2.61
N VAL A 44 -3.91 9.92 3.09
CA VAL A 44 -3.51 11.17 3.73
C VAL A 44 -2.23 11.66 3.08
N LYS A 45 -2.08 12.97 3.00
CA LYS A 45 -0.85 13.57 2.52
C LYS A 45 0.25 13.36 3.55
N SER A 46 1.42 12.96 3.09
CA SER A 46 2.58 12.69 3.93
C SER A 46 3.83 13.28 3.34
N LEU A 47 4.86 13.44 4.18
CA LEU A 47 6.19 13.87 3.76
C LEU A 47 7.15 12.74 4.07
N GLY A 48 7.68 12.09 3.05
CA GLY A 48 8.63 11.00 3.21
C GLY A 48 10.06 11.45 3.00
N THR A 49 10.99 10.70 3.55
CA THR A 49 12.41 10.92 3.35
C THR A 49 13.12 9.62 3.01
N PHE A 50 14.14 9.71 2.18
CA PHE A 50 14.98 8.55 1.84
C PHE A 50 16.27 9.01 1.19
N ILE A 51 17.24 8.09 1.15
CA ILE A 51 18.51 8.29 0.45
C ILE A 51 18.69 7.09 -0.48
N PRO A 52 18.69 7.29 -1.82
CA PRO A 52 19.06 6.21 -2.73
C PRO A 52 20.56 5.87 -2.55
N ASN A 53 20.83 4.63 -2.20
CA ASN A 53 22.21 4.17 -2.00
C ASN A 53 22.88 3.81 -3.32
N ASN A 54 24.19 3.48 -3.29
CA ASN A 54 24.99 3.23 -4.50
C ASN A 54 24.40 2.18 -5.44
N ASN A 55 23.74 1.13 -4.89
CA ASN A 55 23.20 0.03 -5.68
C ASN A 55 21.73 0.23 -6.06
N ALA A 56 21.13 1.35 -5.68
CA ALA A 56 19.74 1.65 -6.04
C ALA A 56 19.65 2.08 -7.50
N ASN A 57 18.49 1.82 -8.10
CA ASN A 57 18.12 2.34 -9.41
C ASN A 57 16.89 3.25 -9.21
N PRO A 58 17.10 4.49 -8.73
CA PRO A 58 15.99 5.35 -8.32
C PRO A 58 15.21 5.88 -9.51
N TYR A 59 13.92 6.12 -9.27
CA TYR A 59 12.96 6.61 -10.25
C TYR A 59 13.42 7.92 -10.91
N ILE A 60 13.65 8.97 -10.09
CA ILE A 60 14.05 10.30 -10.60
C ILE A 60 15.12 10.98 -9.72
N TRP A 61 15.58 10.34 -8.65
CA TRP A 61 16.43 10.98 -7.65
C TRP A 61 17.90 10.62 -7.82
N GLU A 62 18.76 11.49 -7.28
CA GLU A 62 20.21 11.24 -7.26
C GLU A 62 20.58 10.27 -6.16
N LYS A 63 21.57 9.42 -6.44
CA LYS A 63 22.12 8.51 -5.42
C LYS A 63 22.87 9.30 -4.34
N ASN A 64 22.83 8.78 -3.13
CA ASN A 64 23.58 9.30 -1.97
C ASN A 64 23.15 10.72 -1.52
N LYS A 65 21.97 11.14 -1.92
CA LYS A 65 21.41 12.43 -1.54
C LYS A 65 20.09 12.23 -0.84
N MET A 66 19.91 12.87 0.32
CA MET A 66 18.63 12.82 1.02
C MET A 66 17.57 13.59 0.26
N GLU A 67 16.44 12.95 0.04
CA GLU A 67 15.28 13.52 -0.59
C GLU A 67 14.13 13.65 0.39
N PHE A 68 13.35 14.72 0.23
CA PHE A 68 12.09 14.93 0.93
C PHE A 68 11.01 14.98 -0.14
N ILE A 69 10.01 14.13 -0.02
CA ILE A 69 8.99 14.03 -1.05
C ILE A 69 7.59 14.02 -0.46
N GLU A 70 6.69 14.80 -1.06
CA GLU A 70 5.29 14.73 -0.74
C GLU A 70 4.68 13.53 -1.43
N GLU A 71 3.96 12.72 -0.66
CA GLU A 71 3.32 11.50 -1.14
C GLU A 71 1.95 11.37 -0.52
N ASP A 72 1.08 10.60 -1.15
CA ASP A 72 -0.11 10.09 -0.48
C ASP A 72 0.23 8.80 0.23
N LYS A 73 -0.19 8.68 1.48
CA LYS A 73 -0.18 7.40 2.20
C LYS A 73 -1.55 6.78 1.99
N LEU A 74 -1.62 5.79 1.12
CA LEU A 74 -2.85 5.08 0.78
C LEU A 74 -2.99 3.86 1.68
N GLU A 75 -4.18 3.65 2.23
CA GLU A 75 -4.47 2.46 3.02
C GLU A 75 -5.76 1.81 2.59
N PHE A 76 -5.78 0.49 2.64
CA PHE A 76 -6.94 -0.31 2.28
C PHE A 76 -6.86 -1.67 2.94
N ILE A 77 -8.01 -2.30 3.13
CA ILE A 77 -8.07 -3.66 3.67
C ILE A 77 -8.05 -4.68 2.53
N CYS A 78 -7.62 -5.88 2.86
CA CYS A 78 -7.55 -6.97 1.89
C CYS A 78 -7.74 -8.31 2.62
N ASP A 79 -8.51 -9.21 2.03
CA ASP A 79 -8.60 -10.58 2.52
C ASP A 79 -7.23 -11.24 2.38
N ILE A 80 -6.85 -12.03 3.39
CA ILE A 80 -5.51 -12.63 3.42
C ILE A 80 -5.21 -13.45 2.17
N ASP A 81 -6.20 -14.11 1.60
CA ASP A 81 -6.03 -14.97 0.43
C ASP A 81 -5.75 -14.17 -0.85
N ASN A 82 -6.05 -12.88 -0.86
CA ASN A 82 -5.88 -12.03 -2.04
C ASN A 82 -4.63 -11.16 -1.98
N VAL A 83 -3.89 -11.16 -0.87
CA VAL A 83 -2.79 -10.22 -0.64
C VAL A 83 -1.72 -10.31 -1.72
N LYS A 84 -1.26 -11.51 -2.05
CA LYS A 84 -0.18 -11.67 -3.03
C LYS A 84 -0.59 -11.15 -4.41
N PHE A 85 -1.83 -11.41 -4.82
CA PHE A 85 -2.34 -10.93 -6.09
C PHE A 85 -2.46 -9.41 -6.09
N VAL A 86 -3.03 -8.84 -5.02
CA VAL A 86 -3.15 -7.39 -4.87
C VAL A 86 -1.78 -6.71 -4.95
N LEU A 87 -0.79 -7.24 -4.23
CA LEU A 87 0.55 -6.67 -4.24
C LEU A 87 1.22 -6.78 -5.62
N SER A 88 0.98 -7.87 -6.35
CA SER A 88 1.52 -8.00 -7.71
C SER A 88 0.95 -6.93 -8.64
N GLU A 89 -0.34 -6.66 -8.53
CA GLU A 89 -0.98 -5.61 -9.34
C GLU A 89 -0.52 -4.20 -8.92
N LEU A 90 -0.32 -3.97 -7.62
CA LEU A 90 0.22 -2.72 -7.12
C LEU A 90 1.60 -2.44 -7.71
N ARG A 91 2.48 -3.44 -7.69
CA ARG A 91 3.85 -3.27 -8.17
C ARG A 91 3.94 -3.00 -9.67
N LYS A 92 2.96 -3.46 -10.45
CA LYS A 92 2.92 -3.19 -11.89
C LYS A 92 2.74 -1.71 -12.21
N VAL A 93 2.08 -0.97 -11.34
CA VAL A 93 1.73 0.45 -11.60
C VAL A 93 2.45 1.44 -10.69
N HIS A 94 3.07 0.97 -9.61
CA HIS A 94 3.81 1.85 -8.72
C HIS A 94 5.13 2.27 -9.38
N PRO A 95 5.46 3.57 -9.42
CA PRO A 95 6.65 4.02 -10.13
C PRO A 95 7.98 3.73 -9.43
N TYR A 96 7.95 3.41 -8.13
CA TYR A 96 9.18 3.20 -7.37
C TYR A 96 9.76 1.80 -7.58
N GLU A 97 11.09 1.71 -7.58
CA GLU A 97 11.81 0.43 -7.55
C GLU A 97 11.42 -0.39 -6.31
N GLU A 98 11.39 0.27 -5.15
CA GLU A 98 11.04 -0.33 -3.88
C GLU A 98 9.93 0.47 -3.21
N PRO A 99 8.66 0.17 -3.50
CA PRO A 99 7.56 0.82 -2.79
C PRO A 99 7.59 0.49 -1.30
N ALA A 100 7.31 1.47 -0.46
CA ALA A 100 7.17 1.25 0.98
C ALA A 100 5.79 0.66 1.25
N ILE A 101 5.74 -0.64 1.50
CA ILE A 101 4.50 -1.39 1.72
C ILE A 101 4.54 -1.99 3.12
N ASP A 102 3.52 -1.70 3.92
CA ASP A 102 3.35 -2.30 5.24
C ASP A 102 2.05 -3.10 5.27
N ILE A 103 2.11 -4.27 5.89
CA ILE A 103 0.96 -5.16 6.01
C ILE A 103 0.72 -5.43 7.48
N VAL A 104 -0.47 -5.06 7.96
CA VAL A 104 -0.83 -5.16 9.37
C VAL A 104 -2.01 -6.12 9.51
N PRO A 105 -1.87 -7.18 10.35
CA PRO A 105 -2.99 -8.09 10.56
C PRO A 105 -4.11 -7.40 11.33
N LEU A 106 -5.36 -7.71 10.96
CA LEU A 106 -6.55 -7.15 11.57
C LEU A 106 -7.28 -8.22 12.37
N ILE A 107 -7.83 -7.80 13.50
CA ILE A 107 -8.73 -8.62 14.29
C ILE A 107 -10.15 -8.33 13.81
N ASP A 108 -10.90 -9.39 13.47
CA ASP A 108 -12.32 -9.25 13.18
C ASP A 108 -13.07 -9.11 14.51
N GLU A 109 -13.93 -8.10 14.63
CA GLU A 109 -14.69 -7.88 15.87
C GLU A 109 -15.54 -9.09 16.25
N LYS A 110 -15.95 -9.90 15.27
CA LYS A 110 -16.71 -11.13 15.53
C LYS A 110 -15.92 -12.20 16.28
N ASP A 111 -14.59 -12.12 16.23
CA ASP A 111 -13.71 -13.07 16.91
C ASP A 111 -13.35 -12.62 18.32
N LEU A 112 -13.81 -11.47 18.75
CA LEU A 112 -13.58 -10.96 20.11
C LEU A 112 -14.56 -11.58 21.10
N PRO A 113 -14.10 -11.83 22.35
CA PRO A 113 -14.97 -12.38 23.39
C PRO A 113 -16.08 -11.42 23.81
#